data_b287dc61e2ed16ad059cd4dee2c04ca0
#
_entry.id   b287dc61e2ed16ad059cd4dee2c04ca0
#
_cell.length_a   1.000
_cell.length_b   1.000
_cell.length_c   1.000
_cell.angle_alpha   90.00
_cell.angle_beta   90.00
_cell.angle_gamma   90.00
#
_symmetry.space_group_name_H-M   'P 1'
#
loop_
_entity.id
_entity.type
_entity.pdbx_description
1 polymer ?
#
loop_
_entity_poly.entity_id
_entity_poly.type
_entity_poly.pdbx_seq_one_letter_code
_entity_poly.pdbx_strand_id
1 'polypeptide(L)'
;MSIHSRSPLRLRGWGALALASVLLLSSGCAGDYVARTRGVRSAYQQGDYSRALSSLEAATKEGPEQDRLLVLMDKGMVLHAAGQWAESNAVLEEAERLSEQLDSVFVGEEAKTLVTNERQRAYRGEDFEKLMISVLQALNYVELGDDEAAMVEVRQVNERLEKMIAEEKKPYEQLAIARYLGGVIREDQRDWDSAYIDYAKAYEIAPRKDALAEPLLRLAKRAGRDDVYAELLAKYPDVPHAPLAPDEGQLVVVVEAGLSPEKHRNSRDPGGGGALIEVPVYRKRGLAPPVSVALEGESKQAVTVTSLSDVAVVHLDDRIGRLLAKQLAGVAVKAGVAAGVGALTKSDELGVLTFLVLNAMNAPDLRSWLSLPAEFQVARFRVPAGSHTVRVMAWGQTTEHPVEVKPGRVGLLVLRRY
;
A
#
# COMPACT_ATOMS: atom_id res chain seq x y z
N MET A 1 28.62 -78.59 -12.67
CA MET A 1 29.28 -77.25 -12.93
C MET A 1 28.15 -76.24 -13.04
N SER A 2 27.86 -75.53 -11.97
CA SER A 2 26.69 -74.63 -11.83
C SER A 2 27.19 -73.18 -11.92
N ILE A 3 26.73 -72.45 -12.91
CA ILE A 3 27.09 -71.02 -13.08
C ILE A 3 25.97 -70.19 -12.46
N HIS A 4 26.26 -69.50 -11.36
CA HIS A 4 25.40 -68.54 -10.72
C HIS A 4 25.38 -67.23 -11.53
N SER A 5 24.23 -66.84 -12.06
CA SER A 5 23.96 -65.53 -12.58
C SER A 5 23.71 -64.53 -11.44
N ARG A 6 24.55 -63.54 -11.28
CA ARG A 6 24.29 -62.40 -10.38
C ARG A 6 23.48 -61.32 -11.10
N SER A 7 22.30 -61.04 -10.60
CA SER A 7 21.45 -59.92 -11.05
C SER A 7 21.95 -58.56 -10.51
N PRO A 8 22.00 -57.51 -11.36
CA PRO A 8 22.28 -56.12 -10.91
C PRO A 8 20.97 -55.40 -10.60
N LEU A 9 20.47 -55.57 -9.42
CA LEU A 9 19.34 -54.77 -8.94
C LEU A 9 19.69 -54.22 -7.57
N ARG A 10 19.98 -52.91 -7.46
CA ARG A 10 19.74 -52.07 -6.26
C ARG A 10 20.34 -50.67 -6.28
N LEU A 11 20.66 -50.08 -7.43
CA LEU A 11 21.15 -48.68 -7.45
C LEU A 11 20.09 -47.61 -7.84
N ARG A 12 18.88 -48.01 -8.23
CA ARG A 12 17.85 -47.06 -8.70
C ARG A 12 17.06 -46.37 -7.57
N GLY A 13 17.04 -46.93 -6.35
CA GLY A 13 16.25 -46.39 -5.21
C GLY A 13 16.92 -45.24 -4.47
N TRP A 14 18.27 -45.23 -4.45
CA TRP A 14 19.00 -44.25 -3.61
C TRP A 14 19.11 -42.86 -4.25
N GLY A 15 19.10 -42.77 -5.57
CA GLY A 15 19.08 -41.49 -6.28
C GLY A 15 17.75 -40.74 -6.12
N ALA A 16 16.62 -41.46 -6.13
CA ALA A 16 15.31 -40.90 -5.92
C ALA A 16 15.10 -40.43 -4.46
N LEU A 17 15.59 -41.17 -3.48
CA LEU A 17 15.57 -40.80 -2.07
C LEU A 17 16.49 -39.60 -1.77
N ALA A 18 17.66 -39.51 -2.36
CA ALA A 18 18.55 -38.37 -2.24
C ALA A 18 17.95 -37.10 -2.87
N LEU A 19 17.29 -37.21 -4.03
CA LEU A 19 16.61 -36.09 -4.69
C LEU A 19 15.37 -35.63 -3.88
N ALA A 20 14.60 -36.56 -3.31
CA ALA A 20 13.49 -36.26 -2.43
C ALA A 20 13.94 -35.62 -1.10
N SER A 21 15.08 -36.01 -0.57
CA SER A 21 15.67 -35.42 0.66
C SER A 21 16.19 -33.99 0.39
N VAL A 22 16.77 -33.72 -0.78
CA VAL A 22 17.19 -32.37 -1.18
C VAL A 22 15.97 -31.46 -1.43
N LEU A 23 14.88 -31.99 -1.99
CA LEU A 23 13.62 -31.27 -2.14
C LEU A 23 12.93 -30.96 -0.80
N LEU A 24 13.04 -31.84 0.20
CA LEU A 24 12.53 -31.61 1.55
C LEU A 24 13.39 -30.65 2.38
N LEU A 25 14.69 -30.53 2.09
CA LEU A 25 15.58 -29.58 2.73
C LEU A 25 15.52 -28.18 2.11
N SER A 26 15.08 -28.05 0.87
CA SER A 26 14.85 -26.76 0.21
C SER A 26 13.49 -26.13 0.54
N SER A 27 12.57 -26.85 1.19
CA SER A 27 11.40 -26.28 1.86
C SER A 27 11.74 -25.68 3.23
N GLY A 28 13.05 -25.44 3.50
CA GLY A 28 13.54 -24.70 4.65
C GLY A 28 12.88 -23.32 4.71
N CYS A 29 12.03 -23.21 5.62
CA CYS A 29 11.31 -22.11 6.22
C CYS A 29 12.02 -20.74 6.18
N ALA A 30 12.03 -20.09 5.03
CA ALA A 30 11.81 -18.66 5.05
C ALA A 30 10.31 -18.53 5.40
N GLY A 31 9.98 -18.65 6.68
CA GLY A 31 8.61 -18.52 7.16
C GLY A 31 8.06 -17.24 6.55
N ASP A 32 6.99 -17.36 5.80
CA ASP A 32 6.32 -16.28 5.12
C ASP A 32 6.24 -15.07 6.07
N TYR A 33 6.75 -13.91 5.65
CA TYR A 33 6.71 -12.66 6.44
C TYR A 33 5.33 -12.45 7.08
N VAL A 34 4.29 -12.69 6.30
CA VAL A 34 2.89 -12.60 6.75
C VAL A 34 2.61 -13.52 7.94
N ALA A 35 3.14 -14.75 7.94
CA ALA A 35 2.96 -15.67 9.05
C ALA A 35 3.76 -15.26 10.30
N ARG A 36 5.02 -14.84 10.11
CA ARG A 36 5.88 -14.41 11.22
C ARG A 36 5.36 -13.16 11.93
N THR A 37 4.79 -12.21 11.19
CA THR A 37 4.28 -10.94 11.71
C THR A 37 2.80 -10.97 12.10
N ARG A 38 2.17 -12.14 12.20
CA ARG A 38 0.76 -12.25 12.62
C ARG A 38 0.49 -11.64 13.99
N GLY A 39 1.38 -11.88 14.97
CA GLY A 39 1.29 -11.29 16.31
C GLY A 39 1.40 -9.77 16.30
N VAL A 40 2.26 -9.20 15.45
CA VAL A 40 2.40 -7.76 15.22
C VAL A 40 1.08 -7.16 14.78
N ARG A 41 0.47 -7.73 13.73
CA ARG A 41 -0.81 -7.24 13.19
C ARG A 41 -1.95 -7.36 14.20
N SER A 42 -1.97 -8.44 14.98
CA SER A 42 -3.00 -8.59 16.03
C SER A 42 -2.88 -7.52 17.12
N ALA A 43 -1.67 -7.23 17.61
CA ALA A 43 -1.43 -6.18 18.59
C ALA A 43 -1.74 -4.78 18.02
N TYR A 44 -1.31 -4.53 16.78
CA TYR A 44 -1.57 -3.29 16.06
C TYR A 44 -3.07 -3.00 15.92
N GLN A 45 -3.87 -4.00 15.52
CA GLN A 45 -5.33 -3.86 15.36
C GLN A 45 -6.06 -3.66 16.70
N GLN A 46 -5.45 -4.07 17.80
CA GLN A 46 -5.96 -3.84 19.16
C GLN A 46 -5.55 -2.47 19.74
N GLY A 47 -4.76 -1.67 18.99
CA GLY A 47 -4.20 -0.42 19.47
C GLY A 47 -3.05 -0.58 20.47
N ASP A 48 -2.56 -1.81 20.67
CA ASP A 48 -1.41 -2.09 21.54
C ASP A 48 -0.10 -1.93 20.73
N TYR A 49 0.23 -0.67 20.45
CA TYR A 49 1.36 -0.33 19.59
C TYR A 49 2.71 -0.72 20.22
N SER A 50 2.84 -0.63 21.54
CA SER A 50 4.06 -1.06 22.25
C SER A 50 4.31 -2.54 22.06
N ARG A 51 3.26 -3.36 22.19
CA ARG A 51 3.34 -4.79 21.92
C ARG A 51 3.57 -5.08 20.44
N ALA A 52 2.98 -4.30 19.53
CA ALA A 52 3.21 -4.44 18.11
C ALA A 52 4.68 -4.21 17.75
N LEU A 53 5.33 -3.15 18.28
CA LEU A 53 6.74 -2.84 18.07
C LEU A 53 7.66 -3.94 18.63
N SER A 54 7.45 -4.36 19.88
CA SER A 54 8.24 -5.43 20.48
C SER A 54 8.07 -6.78 19.77
N SER A 55 6.86 -7.08 19.30
CA SER A 55 6.58 -8.29 18.51
C SER A 55 7.23 -8.22 17.13
N LEU A 56 7.29 -7.04 16.50
CA LEU A 56 7.96 -6.84 15.21
C LEU A 56 9.48 -7.05 15.36
N GLU A 57 10.09 -6.46 16.39
CA GLU A 57 11.49 -6.65 16.67
C GLU A 57 11.84 -8.13 16.92
N ALA A 58 11.05 -8.83 17.72
CA ALA A 58 11.23 -10.26 17.97
C ALA A 58 11.08 -11.12 16.71
N ALA A 59 10.04 -10.82 15.87
CA ALA A 59 9.77 -11.57 14.65
C ALA A 59 10.82 -11.35 13.55
N THR A 60 11.59 -10.25 13.62
CA THR A 60 12.51 -9.82 12.56
C THR A 60 13.97 -9.91 12.94
N LYS A 61 14.29 -10.10 14.23
CA LYS A 61 15.67 -10.22 14.76
C LYS A 61 16.53 -11.23 14.02
N GLU A 62 15.93 -12.36 13.63
CA GLU A 62 16.57 -13.43 12.86
C GLU A 62 15.91 -13.60 11.50
N GLY A 63 15.18 -12.58 11.06
CA GLY A 63 14.43 -12.59 9.80
C GLY A 63 15.36 -12.44 8.59
N PRO A 64 14.91 -12.89 7.41
CA PRO A 64 15.69 -12.74 6.18
C PRO A 64 15.88 -11.26 5.83
N GLU A 65 17.07 -10.87 5.42
CA GLU A 65 17.39 -9.49 4.97
C GLU A 65 16.52 -9.03 3.80
N GLN A 66 16.03 -9.96 3.00
CA GLN A 66 15.10 -9.70 1.89
C GLN A 66 13.76 -9.09 2.32
N ASP A 67 13.39 -9.14 3.60
CA ASP A 67 12.15 -8.56 4.12
C ASP A 67 12.38 -7.19 4.80
N ARG A 68 13.61 -6.68 4.82
CA ARG A 68 14.00 -5.47 5.58
C ARG A 68 13.14 -4.26 5.24
N LEU A 69 12.81 -4.04 3.97
CA LEU A 69 11.94 -2.92 3.57
C LEU A 69 10.57 -3.03 4.23
N LEU A 70 9.93 -4.21 4.20
CA LEU A 70 8.65 -4.42 4.86
C LEU A 70 8.70 -4.19 6.37
N VAL A 71 9.80 -4.62 7.01
CA VAL A 71 10.00 -4.38 8.45
C VAL A 71 10.05 -2.89 8.76
N LEU A 72 10.77 -2.11 7.96
CA LEU A 72 10.84 -0.66 8.12
C LEU A 72 9.47 0.00 7.90
N MET A 73 8.77 -0.40 6.84
CA MET A 73 7.44 0.11 6.50
C MET A 73 6.43 -0.21 7.61
N ASP A 74 6.37 -1.46 8.11
CA ASP A 74 5.49 -1.82 9.22
C ASP A 74 5.86 -1.10 10.51
N LYS A 75 7.16 -0.94 10.82
CA LYS A 75 7.63 -0.17 11.98
C LYS A 75 7.22 1.29 11.89
N GLY A 76 7.43 1.92 10.72
CA GLY A 76 7.02 3.30 10.48
C GLY A 76 5.52 3.49 10.69
N MET A 77 4.68 2.59 10.15
CA MET A 77 3.22 2.66 10.31
C MET A 77 2.77 2.43 11.75
N VAL A 78 3.40 1.53 12.51
CA VAL A 78 3.07 1.32 13.93
C VAL A 78 3.42 2.55 14.76
N LEU A 79 4.58 3.17 14.51
CA LEU A 79 5.00 4.43 15.17
C LEU A 79 4.06 5.58 14.82
N HIS A 80 3.67 5.71 13.54
CA HIS A 80 2.67 6.66 13.08
C HIS A 80 1.36 6.52 13.86
N ALA A 81 0.80 5.31 13.89
CA ALA A 81 -0.45 5.05 14.60
C ALA A 81 -0.35 5.26 16.12
N ALA A 82 0.85 5.15 16.68
CA ALA A 82 1.16 5.43 18.08
C ALA A 82 1.31 6.93 18.42
N GLY A 83 1.27 7.81 17.40
CA GLY A 83 1.54 9.25 17.58
C GLY A 83 3.02 9.58 17.79
N GLN A 84 3.92 8.64 17.49
CA GLN A 84 5.37 8.85 17.56
C GLN A 84 5.88 9.35 16.19
N TRP A 85 5.44 10.58 15.84
CA TRP A 85 5.55 11.13 14.50
C TRP A 85 7.01 11.29 14.03
N ALA A 86 7.88 11.80 14.90
CA ALA A 86 9.29 12.02 14.57
C ALA A 86 10.04 10.70 14.36
N GLU A 87 9.83 9.71 15.23
CA GLU A 87 10.41 8.39 15.12
C GLU A 87 9.87 7.64 13.89
N SER A 88 8.58 7.81 13.59
CA SER A 88 7.97 7.28 12.36
C SER A 88 8.67 7.83 11.12
N ASN A 89 8.87 9.16 11.04
CA ASN A 89 9.56 9.78 9.91
C ASN A 89 10.99 9.26 9.76
N ALA A 90 11.76 9.16 10.84
CA ALA A 90 13.13 8.63 10.78
C ALA A 90 13.19 7.20 10.19
N VAL A 91 12.22 6.35 10.56
CA VAL A 91 12.13 4.98 10.04
C VAL A 91 11.63 4.96 8.59
N LEU A 92 10.66 5.79 8.24
CA LEU A 92 10.11 5.87 6.88
C LEU A 92 11.14 6.45 5.89
N GLU A 93 11.97 7.40 6.28
CA GLU A 93 13.12 7.87 5.49
C GLU A 93 14.13 6.75 5.20
N GLU A 94 14.40 5.86 6.19
CA GLU A 94 15.25 4.70 5.95
C GLU A 94 14.58 3.74 4.94
N ALA A 95 13.27 3.53 5.07
CA ALA A 95 12.50 2.71 4.13
C ALA A 95 12.53 3.28 2.71
N GLU A 96 12.39 4.58 2.56
CA GLU A 96 12.46 5.28 1.26
C GLU A 96 13.82 5.08 0.61
N ARG A 97 14.92 5.41 1.32
CA ARG A 97 16.29 5.22 0.81
C ARG A 97 16.56 3.77 0.40
N LEU A 98 16.11 2.80 1.20
CA LEU A 98 16.27 1.38 0.87
C LEU A 98 15.46 1.00 -0.37
N SER A 99 14.24 1.49 -0.50
CA SER A 99 13.39 1.26 -1.68
C SER A 99 14.06 1.76 -2.96
N GLU A 100 14.63 2.96 -2.93
CA GLU A 100 15.35 3.55 -4.08
C GLU A 100 16.61 2.77 -4.44
N GLN A 101 17.38 2.31 -3.44
CA GLN A 101 18.53 1.44 -3.66
C GLN A 101 18.14 0.13 -4.32
N LEU A 102 17.07 -0.51 -3.85
CA LEU A 102 16.56 -1.77 -4.41
C LEU A 102 16.06 -1.60 -5.85
N ASP A 103 15.46 -0.47 -6.18
CA ASP A 103 15.02 -0.18 -7.55
C ASP A 103 16.22 0.05 -8.49
N SER A 104 17.25 0.76 -8.05
CA SER A 104 18.47 1.01 -8.85
C SER A 104 19.23 -0.27 -9.18
N VAL A 105 19.35 -1.19 -8.23
CA VAL A 105 19.98 -2.51 -8.42
C VAL A 105 19.19 -3.37 -9.39
N PHE A 106 17.87 -3.33 -9.30
CA PHE A 106 16.99 -4.14 -10.15
C PHE A 106 17.09 -3.79 -11.63
N VAL A 107 17.15 -2.51 -11.98
CA VAL A 107 17.33 -2.06 -13.38
C VAL A 107 18.62 -2.64 -13.98
N GLY A 108 19.66 -2.84 -13.18
CA GLY A 108 20.91 -3.46 -13.61
C GLY A 108 20.86 -5.00 -13.75
N GLU A 109 19.96 -5.66 -13.03
CA GLU A 109 19.86 -7.13 -12.96
C GLU A 109 18.78 -7.74 -13.86
N GLU A 110 17.78 -6.97 -14.30
CA GLU A 110 16.69 -7.47 -15.15
C GLU A 110 17.17 -8.17 -16.42
N ALA A 111 18.32 -7.75 -16.95
CA ALA A 111 18.91 -8.34 -18.13
C ALA A 111 19.55 -9.75 -17.87
N LYS A 112 19.76 -10.14 -16.61
CA LYS A 112 20.54 -11.34 -16.27
C LYS A 112 19.73 -12.49 -15.67
N THR A 113 18.47 -12.28 -15.24
CA THR A 113 17.78 -13.28 -14.42
C THR A 113 16.32 -13.54 -14.79
N LEU A 114 16.12 -14.23 -15.91
CA LEU A 114 14.81 -14.81 -16.31
C LEU A 114 14.34 -15.99 -15.43
N VAL A 115 15.14 -16.47 -14.49
CA VAL A 115 14.93 -17.78 -13.82
C VAL A 115 14.87 -17.72 -12.30
N THR A 116 15.01 -16.57 -11.64
CA THR A 116 15.00 -16.52 -10.18
C THR A 116 13.60 -16.31 -9.60
N ASN A 117 13.31 -17.05 -8.52
CA ASN A 117 12.08 -16.98 -7.73
C ASN A 117 11.89 -15.58 -7.11
N GLU A 118 10.78 -14.90 -7.41
CA GLU A 118 10.47 -13.57 -6.86
C GLU A 118 10.48 -13.54 -5.33
N ARG A 119 10.09 -14.65 -4.67
CA ARG A 119 10.10 -14.77 -3.20
C ARG A 119 11.51 -14.74 -2.58
N GLN A 120 12.54 -15.08 -3.34
CA GLN A 120 13.94 -15.10 -2.87
C GLN A 120 14.63 -13.75 -3.05
N ARG A 121 14.01 -12.81 -3.73
CA ARG A 121 14.52 -11.46 -3.94
C ARG A 121 14.16 -10.55 -2.76
N ALA A 122 14.93 -9.50 -2.58
CA ALA A 122 14.56 -8.44 -1.66
C ALA A 122 13.20 -7.85 -2.04
N TYR A 123 12.34 -7.66 -1.05
CA TYR A 123 11.06 -6.99 -1.25
C TYR A 123 11.30 -5.52 -1.58
N ARG A 124 10.73 -5.03 -2.66
CA ARG A 124 10.95 -3.66 -3.15
C ARG A 124 9.78 -2.72 -2.91
N GLY A 125 8.68 -3.24 -2.40
CA GLY A 125 7.42 -2.51 -2.30
C GLY A 125 6.65 -2.47 -3.63
N GLU A 126 5.34 -2.36 -3.53
CA GLU A 126 4.48 -2.02 -4.65
C GLU A 126 4.55 -0.52 -4.91
N ASP A 127 4.26 -0.08 -6.14
CA ASP A 127 4.34 1.34 -6.48
C ASP A 127 3.49 2.23 -5.55
N PHE A 128 2.26 1.80 -5.23
CA PHE A 128 1.41 2.55 -4.29
C PHE A 128 1.95 2.54 -2.85
N GLU A 129 2.61 1.47 -2.41
CA GLU A 129 3.21 1.40 -1.08
C GLU A 129 4.36 2.40 -0.93
N LYS A 130 5.18 2.55 -1.97
CA LYS A 130 6.25 3.56 -2.01
C LYS A 130 5.70 4.98 -1.93
N LEU A 131 4.60 5.25 -2.63
CA LEU A 131 3.92 6.54 -2.53
C LEU A 131 3.36 6.78 -1.12
N MET A 132 2.88 5.71 -0.46
CA MET A 132 2.34 5.80 0.89
C MET A 132 3.41 6.11 1.94
N ILE A 133 4.69 5.80 1.70
CA ILE A 133 5.79 6.25 2.58
C ILE A 133 5.74 7.78 2.70
N SER A 134 5.80 8.50 1.58
CA SER A 134 5.76 9.97 1.59
C SER A 134 4.41 10.54 2.05
N VAL A 135 3.27 9.88 1.78
CA VAL A 135 1.97 10.31 2.33
C VAL A 135 1.97 10.26 3.86
N LEU A 136 2.47 9.18 4.47
CA LEU A 136 2.56 9.06 5.92
C LEU A 136 3.54 10.07 6.52
N GLN A 137 4.67 10.32 5.86
CA GLN A 137 5.63 11.35 6.26
C GLN A 137 4.99 12.74 6.24
N ALA A 138 4.22 13.06 5.20
CA ALA A 138 3.47 14.32 5.13
C ALA A 138 2.48 14.47 6.29
N LEU A 139 1.72 13.42 6.61
CA LEU A 139 0.79 13.41 7.76
C LEU A 139 1.53 13.58 9.08
N ASN A 140 2.66 12.91 9.27
CA ASN A 140 3.49 13.06 10.45
C ASN A 140 4.02 14.50 10.61
N TYR A 141 4.50 15.11 9.52
CA TYR A 141 5.00 16.49 9.55
C TYR A 141 3.91 17.50 9.88
N VAL A 142 2.68 17.30 9.38
CA VAL A 142 1.53 18.14 9.78
C VAL A 142 1.23 18.02 11.28
N GLU A 143 1.24 16.81 11.82
CA GLU A 143 1.04 16.59 13.28
C GLU A 143 2.19 17.16 14.13
N LEU A 144 3.40 17.25 13.58
CA LEU A 144 4.55 17.94 14.18
C LEU A 144 4.49 19.46 14.02
N GLY A 145 3.56 19.99 13.22
CA GLY A 145 3.45 21.42 12.90
C GLY A 145 4.48 21.93 11.90
N ASP A 146 5.10 21.03 11.12
CA ASP A 146 6.07 21.34 10.06
C ASP A 146 5.42 21.26 8.68
N ASP A 147 4.63 22.27 8.35
CA ASP A 147 3.92 22.38 7.08
C ASP A 147 4.86 22.44 5.87
N GLU A 148 6.08 22.99 6.03
CA GLU A 148 7.07 23.09 4.95
C GLU A 148 7.58 21.70 4.56
N ALA A 149 7.97 20.89 5.54
CA ALA A 149 8.38 19.52 5.31
C ALA A 149 7.22 18.66 4.78
N ALA A 150 6.01 18.83 5.31
CA ALA A 150 4.82 18.16 4.79
C ALA A 150 4.58 18.46 3.30
N MET A 151 4.75 19.71 2.89
CA MET A 151 4.61 20.12 1.48
C MET A 151 5.72 19.59 0.57
N VAL A 152 6.92 19.30 1.09
CA VAL A 152 7.96 18.59 0.33
C VAL A 152 7.48 17.19 -0.03
N GLU A 153 6.97 16.44 0.95
CA GLU A 153 6.45 15.08 0.74
C GLU A 153 5.24 15.05 -0.21
N VAL A 154 4.30 15.99 -0.04
CA VAL A 154 3.14 16.11 -0.94
C VAL A 154 3.59 16.35 -2.40
N ARG A 155 4.57 17.21 -2.63
CA ARG A 155 5.11 17.44 -3.97
C ARG A 155 5.78 16.19 -4.53
N GLN A 156 6.56 15.49 -3.72
CA GLN A 156 7.24 14.26 -4.12
C GLN A 156 6.25 13.16 -4.56
N VAL A 157 5.16 12.95 -3.81
CA VAL A 157 4.08 12.04 -4.22
C VAL A 157 3.50 12.44 -5.57
N ASN A 158 3.17 13.72 -5.73
CA ASN A 158 2.55 14.21 -6.96
C ASN A 158 3.48 14.08 -8.17
N GLU A 159 4.76 14.42 -8.04
CA GLU A 159 5.77 14.29 -9.09
C GLU A 159 5.99 12.84 -9.50
N ARG A 160 6.09 11.92 -8.51
CA ARG A 160 6.21 10.48 -8.78
C ARG A 160 4.98 9.94 -9.53
N LEU A 161 3.77 10.35 -9.14
CA LEU A 161 2.54 9.97 -9.84
C LEU A 161 2.48 10.50 -11.26
N GLU A 162 2.82 11.77 -11.47
CA GLU A 162 2.87 12.39 -12.80
C GLU A 162 3.88 11.67 -13.70
N LYS A 163 5.06 11.33 -13.18
CA LYS A 163 6.07 10.55 -13.90
C LYS A 163 5.56 9.16 -14.28
N MET A 164 4.94 8.44 -13.35
CA MET A 164 4.38 7.11 -13.61
C MET A 164 3.33 7.14 -14.71
N ILE A 165 2.49 8.18 -14.76
CA ILE A 165 1.43 8.32 -15.77
C ILE A 165 2.02 8.76 -17.12
N ALA A 166 2.84 9.81 -17.14
CA ALA A 166 3.31 10.42 -18.37
C ALA A 166 4.42 9.60 -19.06
N GLU A 167 5.41 9.12 -18.31
CA GLU A 167 6.59 8.46 -18.86
C GLU A 167 6.40 6.94 -18.94
N GLU A 168 5.88 6.33 -17.88
CA GLU A 168 5.74 4.89 -17.79
C GLU A 168 4.40 4.38 -18.33
N LYS A 169 3.50 5.29 -18.74
CA LYS A 169 2.14 5.01 -19.27
C LYS A 169 1.36 4.05 -18.38
N LYS A 170 1.55 4.15 -17.09
CA LYS A 170 0.84 3.36 -16.11
C LYS A 170 -0.54 4.00 -15.87
N PRO A 171 -1.65 3.26 -15.95
CA PRO A 171 -3.00 3.77 -15.73
C PRO A 171 -3.30 3.92 -14.23
N TYR A 172 -2.37 4.50 -13.47
CA TYR A 172 -2.51 4.60 -12.03
C TYR A 172 -3.46 5.74 -11.67
N GLU A 173 -4.46 5.41 -10.87
CA GLU A 173 -5.25 6.43 -10.20
C GLU A 173 -4.36 7.18 -9.21
N GLN A 174 -4.42 8.49 -9.25
CA GLN A 174 -3.69 9.33 -8.33
C GLN A 174 -4.26 9.17 -6.90
N LEU A 175 -3.41 9.27 -5.90
CA LEU A 175 -3.82 9.27 -4.50
C LEU A 175 -4.46 10.61 -4.16
N ALA A 176 -5.79 10.69 -4.17
CA ALA A 176 -6.52 11.93 -3.89
C ALA A 176 -6.16 12.52 -2.52
N ILE A 177 -5.79 11.69 -1.54
CA ILE A 177 -5.37 12.14 -0.21
C ILE A 177 -4.15 13.06 -0.28
N ALA A 178 -3.15 12.81 -1.13
CA ALA A 178 -1.98 13.66 -1.26
C ALA A 178 -2.35 15.06 -1.77
N ARG A 179 -3.21 15.13 -2.80
CA ARG A 179 -3.75 16.40 -3.30
C ARG A 179 -4.64 17.10 -2.28
N TYR A 180 -5.46 16.33 -1.55
CA TYR A 180 -6.31 16.86 -0.49
C TYR A 180 -5.48 17.51 0.62
N LEU A 181 -4.41 16.85 1.09
CA LEU A 181 -3.48 17.40 2.09
C LEU A 181 -2.79 18.67 1.60
N GLY A 182 -2.32 18.68 0.34
CA GLY A 182 -1.77 19.89 -0.26
C GLY A 182 -2.76 21.05 -0.23
N GLY A 183 -4.01 20.78 -0.57
CA GLY A 183 -5.11 21.75 -0.48
C GLY A 183 -5.32 22.27 0.95
N VAL A 184 -5.33 21.39 1.96
CA VAL A 184 -5.50 21.77 3.37
C VAL A 184 -4.35 22.66 3.85
N ILE A 185 -3.10 22.26 3.62
CA ILE A 185 -1.91 23.02 4.04
C ILE A 185 -1.86 24.40 3.38
N ARG A 186 -2.09 24.45 2.06
CA ARG A 186 -2.09 25.73 1.32
C ARG A 186 -3.24 26.64 1.74
N GLU A 187 -4.40 26.06 2.03
CA GLU A 187 -5.54 26.81 2.58
C GLU A 187 -5.19 27.43 3.94
N ASP A 188 -4.53 26.67 4.81
CA ASP A 188 -4.05 27.19 6.10
C ASP A 188 -3.02 28.31 5.91
N GLN A 189 -2.12 28.19 4.93
CA GLN A 189 -1.15 29.21 4.56
C GLN A 189 -1.78 30.42 3.82
N ARG A 190 -3.09 30.39 3.54
CA ARG A 190 -3.84 31.41 2.80
C ARG A 190 -3.43 31.55 1.33
N ASP A 191 -2.81 30.52 0.77
CA ASP A 191 -2.57 30.39 -0.67
C ASP A 191 -3.81 29.80 -1.36
N TRP A 192 -4.82 30.65 -1.54
CA TRP A 192 -6.17 30.24 -1.94
C TRP A 192 -6.21 29.64 -3.34
N ASP A 193 -5.44 30.18 -4.28
CA ASP A 193 -5.41 29.69 -5.65
C ASP A 193 -4.76 28.32 -5.76
N SER A 194 -3.63 28.12 -5.10
CA SER A 194 -2.95 26.81 -5.08
C SER A 194 -3.77 25.77 -4.31
N ALA A 195 -4.43 26.18 -3.20
CA ALA A 195 -5.33 25.32 -2.46
C ALA A 195 -6.50 24.87 -3.35
N TYR A 196 -7.13 25.79 -4.09
CA TYR A 196 -8.19 25.48 -5.05
C TYR A 196 -7.70 24.46 -6.09
N ILE A 197 -6.52 24.67 -6.69
CA ILE A 197 -5.97 23.76 -7.70
C ILE A 197 -5.78 22.37 -7.15
N ASP A 198 -5.24 22.22 -5.93
CA ASP A 198 -5.05 20.90 -5.32
C ASP A 198 -6.38 20.23 -4.99
N TYR A 199 -7.35 20.95 -4.43
CA TYR A 199 -8.69 20.40 -4.21
C TYR A 199 -9.41 20.03 -5.50
N ALA A 200 -9.26 20.81 -6.57
CA ALA A 200 -9.84 20.50 -7.87
C ALA A 200 -9.25 19.20 -8.45
N LYS A 201 -7.93 19.03 -8.37
CA LYS A 201 -7.28 17.79 -8.77
C LYS A 201 -7.70 16.60 -7.91
N ALA A 202 -7.81 16.79 -6.58
CA ALA A 202 -8.34 15.76 -5.69
C ALA A 202 -9.79 15.39 -6.06
N TYR A 203 -10.62 16.37 -6.42
CA TYR A 203 -12.01 16.16 -6.83
C TYR A 203 -12.14 15.32 -8.11
N GLU A 204 -11.23 15.49 -9.07
CA GLU A 204 -11.24 14.72 -10.32
C GLU A 204 -11.12 13.20 -10.05
N ILE A 205 -10.30 12.83 -9.05
CA ILE A 205 -9.88 11.45 -8.80
C ILE A 205 -10.49 10.82 -7.54
N ALA A 206 -11.06 11.61 -6.62
CA ALA A 206 -11.66 11.07 -5.40
C ALA A 206 -12.88 10.18 -5.72
N PRO A 207 -13.03 9.02 -5.04
CA PRO A 207 -14.17 8.14 -5.21
C PRO A 207 -15.47 8.79 -4.74
N ARG A 208 -15.41 9.66 -3.74
CA ARG A 208 -16.52 10.42 -3.19
C ARG A 208 -16.22 11.92 -3.31
N LYS A 209 -16.84 12.54 -4.30
CA LYS A 209 -16.63 13.95 -4.66
C LYS A 209 -17.24 14.96 -3.70
N ASP A 210 -18.24 14.54 -2.95
CA ASP A 210 -18.93 15.34 -1.94
C ASP A 210 -17.99 15.79 -0.79
N ALA A 211 -16.95 15.02 -0.47
CA ALA A 211 -15.90 15.42 0.48
C ALA A 211 -15.19 16.74 0.14
N LEU A 212 -15.19 17.11 -1.13
CA LEU A 212 -14.48 18.27 -1.67
C LEU A 212 -15.42 19.43 -2.06
N ALA A 213 -16.74 19.24 -1.94
CA ALA A 213 -17.71 20.22 -2.37
C ALA A 213 -17.59 21.56 -1.59
N GLU A 214 -17.47 21.51 -0.25
CA GLU A 214 -17.32 22.72 0.59
C GLU A 214 -16.08 23.54 0.24
N PRO A 215 -14.85 22.96 0.31
CA PRO A 215 -13.67 23.76 0.01
C PRO A 215 -13.65 24.30 -1.42
N LEU A 216 -14.12 23.54 -2.40
CA LEU A 216 -14.17 23.99 -3.79
C LEU A 216 -15.15 25.14 -4.00
N LEU A 217 -16.39 25.04 -3.45
CA LEU A 217 -17.36 26.13 -3.51
C LEU A 217 -16.83 27.41 -2.90
N ARG A 218 -16.28 27.31 -1.69
CA ARG A 218 -15.77 28.46 -0.96
C ARG A 218 -14.58 29.11 -1.64
N LEU A 219 -13.61 28.31 -2.12
CA LEU A 219 -12.41 28.81 -2.78
C LEU A 219 -12.68 29.29 -4.20
N ALA A 220 -13.56 28.63 -5.00
CA ALA A 220 -13.95 29.12 -6.31
C ALA A 220 -14.59 30.51 -6.22
N LYS A 221 -15.52 30.71 -5.26
CA LYS A 221 -16.12 32.03 -5.02
C LYS A 221 -15.11 33.06 -4.60
N ARG A 222 -14.16 32.71 -3.73
CA ARG A 222 -13.10 33.60 -3.23
C ARG A 222 -12.12 34.01 -4.33
N ALA A 223 -11.80 33.10 -5.25
CA ALA A 223 -10.89 33.32 -6.36
C ALA A 223 -11.57 33.96 -7.59
N GLY A 224 -12.87 34.34 -7.51
CA GLY A 224 -13.61 34.93 -8.62
C GLY A 224 -13.81 33.98 -9.81
N ARG A 225 -13.84 32.67 -9.56
CA ARG A 225 -14.06 31.63 -10.59
C ARG A 225 -15.57 31.38 -10.75
N ASP A 226 -16.29 32.39 -11.22
CA ASP A 226 -17.75 32.43 -11.17
C ASP A 226 -18.43 31.30 -11.96
N ASP A 227 -17.89 30.91 -13.11
CA ASP A 227 -18.44 29.82 -13.93
C ASP A 227 -18.35 28.48 -13.17
N VAL A 228 -17.19 28.16 -12.61
CA VAL A 228 -16.97 26.94 -11.84
C VAL A 228 -17.79 26.95 -10.55
N TYR A 229 -17.89 28.10 -9.90
CA TYR A 229 -18.71 28.27 -8.71
C TYR A 229 -20.17 27.98 -9.01
N ALA A 230 -20.71 28.51 -10.12
CA ALA A 230 -22.10 28.27 -10.54
C ALA A 230 -22.36 26.80 -10.84
N GLU A 231 -21.44 26.10 -11.52
CA GLU A 231 -21.53 24.66 -11.78
C GLU A 231 -21.54 23.84 -10.48
N LEU A 232 -20.61 24.12 -9.58
CA LEU A 232 -20.51 23.43 -8.29
C LEU A 232 -21.74 23.69 -7.41
N LEU A 233 -22.23 24.92 -7.40
CA LEU A 233 -23.43 25.30 -6.63
C LEU A 233 -24.69 24.59 -7.15
N ALA A 234 -24.84 24.46 -8.47
CA ALA A 234 -25.94 23.70 -9.07
C ALA A 234 -25.88 22.21 -8.68
N LYS A 235 -24.68 21.66 -8.51
CA LYS A 235 -24.46 20.27 -8.14
C LYS A 235 -24.59 20.01 -6.63
N TYR A 236 -24.20 21.00 -5.81
CA TYR A 236 -24.16 20.90 -4.35
C TYR A 236 -24.88 22.09 -3.70
N PRO A 237 -26.19 22.30 -3.95
CA PRO A 237 -26.91 23.49 -3.52
C PRO A 237 -27.01 23.65 -2.00
N ASP A 238 -27.00 22.52 -1.28
CA ASP A 238 -27.21 22.50 0.18
C ASP A 238 -25.90 22.51 1.00
N VAL A 239 -24.74 22.58 0.33
CA VAL A 239 -23.44 22.57 1.02
C VAL A 239 -23.12 23.97 1.55
N PRO A 240 -22.99 24.14 2.89
CA PRO A 240 -22.60 25.43 3.48
C PRO A 240 -21.16 25.79 3.09
N HIS A 241 -20.96 26.97 2.50
CA HIS A 241 -19.68 27.44 2.00
C HIS A 241 -19.42 28.94 2.21
N ALA A 242 -20.10 29.55 3.18
CA ALA A 242 -19.83 30.94 3.52
C ALA A 242 -18.38 31.15 4.00
N PRO A 243 -17.77 32.34 3.86
CA PRO A 243 -16.49 32.67 4.46
C PRO A 243 -16.49 32.38 5.97
N LEU A 244 -15.34 32.07 6.55
CA LEU A 244 -15.20 31.95 8.00
C LEU A 244 -15.44 33.30 8.69
N ALA A 245 -16.11 33.30 9.82
CA ALA A 245 -16.16 34.47 10.68
C ALA A 245 -14.76 34.74 11.30
N PRO A 246 -14.48 35.98 11.77
CA PRO A 246 -13.16 36.31 12.28
C PRO A 246 -12.71 35.49 13.51
N ASP A 247 -13.66 34.97 14.26
CA ASP A 247 -13.50 34.14 15.47
C ASP A 247 -13.67 32.63 15.17
N GLU A 248 -13.90 32.22 13.94
CA GLU A 248 -14.01 30.84 13.52
C GLU A 248 -12.70 30.31 12.93
N GLY A 249 -12.49 29.02 13.07
CA GLY A 249 -11.52 28.21 12.32
C GLY A 249 -12.17 26.98 11.70
N GLN A 250 -11.37 26.22 11.02
CA GLN A 250 -11.78 24.90 10.51
C GLN A 250 -10.95 23.79 11.14
N LEU A 251 -11.57 22.64 11.28
CA LEU A 251 -10.91 21.40 11.63
C LEU A 251 -11.20 20.35 10.55
N VAL A 252 -10.15 19.78 10.01
CA VAL A 252 -10.20 18.61 9.12
C VAL A 252 -9.77 17.39 9.92
N VAL A 253 -10.65 16.42 10.03
CA VAL A 253 -10.34 15.12 10.64
C VAL A 253 -10.08 14.13 9.51
N VAL A 254 -8.87 13.62 9.45
CA VAL A 254 -8.46 12.57 8.51
C VAL A 254 -8.45 11.24 9.25
N VAL A 255 -9.23 10.28 8.76
CA VAL A 255 -9.32 8.96 9.36
C VAL A 255 -8.74 7.93 8.41
N GLU A 256 -7.70 7.28 8.86
CA GLU A 256 -7.11 6.10 8.23
C GLU A 256 -7.91 4.87 8.63
N ALA A 257 -8.85 4.48 7.75
CA ALA A 257 -9.89 3.49 8.07
C ALA A 257 -9.59 2.11 7.49
N GLY A 258 -9.88 1.08 8.28
CA GLY A 258 -9.77 -0.32 7.86
C GLY A 258 -8.34 -0.80 7.62
N LEU A 259 -8.17 -1.90 6.90
CA LEU A 259 -6.89 -2.55 6.62
C LEU A 259 -6.69 -2.72 5.12
N SER A 260 -5.50 -2.41 4.60
CA SER A 260 -5.13 -2.60 3.20
C SER A 260 -5.37 -4.05 2.74
N PRO A 261 -5.58 -4.31 1.44
CA PRO A 261 -5.85 -5.65 0.95
C PRO A 261 -4.61 -6.55 1.09
N GLU A 262 -4.84 -7.86 1.09
CA GLU A 262 -3.81 -8.89 1.19
C GLU A 262 -3.66 -9.62 -0.14
N LYS A 263 -2.42 -9.95 -0.52
CA LYS A 263 -2.15 -10.75 -1.72
C LYS A 263 -2.43 -12.22 -1.49
N HIS A 264 -3.14 -12.83 -2.44
CA HIS A 264 -3.41 -14.25 -2.49
C HIS A 264 -2.93 -14.85 -3.81
N ARG A 265 -2.65 -16.15 -3.80
CA ARG A 265 -2.38 -16.88 -5.03
C ARG A 265 -3.65 -17.05 -5.84
N ASN A 266 -3.52 -16.87 -7.14
CA ASN A 266 -4.57 -17.17 -8.10
C ASN A 266 -3.94 -17.90 -9.30
N SER A 267 -4.51 -19.04 -9.66
CA SER A 267 -4.03 -19.81 -10.82
C SER A 267 -4.81 -19.36 -12.05
N ARG A 268 -4.10 -18.96 -13.10
CA ARG A 268 -4.68 -18.56 -14.39
C ARG A 268 -4.15 -19.45 -15.51
N ASP A 269 -4.99 -19.76 -16.47
CA ASP A 269 -4.60 -20.39 -17.75
C ASP A 269 -4.69 -19.34 -18.87
N PRO A 270 -3.60 -18.61 -19.13
CA PRO A 270 -3.62 -17.52 -20.12
C PRO A 270 -3.70 -17.99 -21.57
N GLY A 271 -3.44 -19.27 -21.84
CA GLY A 271 -3.45 -19.83 -23.19
C GLY A 271 -4.61 -20.80 -23.48
N GLY A 272 -5.45 -21.09 -22.49
CA GLY A 272 -6.51 -22.11 -22.64
C GLY A 272 -6.02 -23.54 -22.90
N GLY A 273 -4.71 -23.80 -22.70
CA GLY A 273 -4.05 -25.07 -22.96
C GLY A 273 -3.79 -25.93 -21.72
N GLY A 274 -4.36 -25.59 -20.56
CA GLY A 274 -4.19 -26.33 -19.30
C GLY A 274 -2.89 -26.01 -18.55
N ALA A 275 -2.06 -25.09 -19.02
CA ALA A 275 -0.86 -24.64 -18.32
C ALA A 275 -1.21 -23.55 -17.31
N LEU A 276 -1.35 -23.93 -16.04
CA LEU A 276 -1.67 -22.98 -14.96
C LEU A 276 -0.43 -22.17 -14.55
N ILE A 277 -0.58 -20.83 -14.54
CA ILE A 277 0.40 -19.89 -14.04
C ILE A 277 -0.13 -19.28 -12.76
N GLU A 278 0.66 -19.31 -11.68
CA GLU A 278 0.31 -18.65 -10.44
C GLU A 278 0.67 -17.17 -10.50
N VAL A 279 -0.32 -16.32 -10.21
CA VAL A 279 -0.18 -14.87 -10.12
C VAL A 279 -0.71 -14.37 -8.78
N PRO A 280 -0.15 -13.28 -8.22
CA PRO A 280 -0.74 -12.65 -7.04
C PRO A 280 -2.01 -11.89 -7.44
N VAL A 281 -3.00 -11.87 -6.54
CA VAL A 281 -4.20 -11.02 -6.64
C VAL A 281 -4.47 -10.41 -5.28
N TYR A 282 -4.89 -9.15 -5.23
CA TYR A 282 -5.33 -8.54 -3.99
C TYR A 282 -6.76 -8.97 -3.63
N ARG A 283 -6.96 -9.25 -2.35
CA ARG A 283 -8.28 -9.44 -1.74
C ARG A 283 -8.45 -8.46 -0.60
N LYS A 284 -9.59 -7.77 -0.57
CA LYS A 284 -9.94 -6.84 0.52
C LYS A 284 -10.09 -7.62 1.83
N ARG A 285 -9.59 -7.05 2.92
CA ARG A 285 -9.67 -7.61 4.28
C ARG A 285 -10.86 -7.01 5.04
N GLY A 286 -12.08 -7.30 4.58
CA GLY A 286 -13.30 -6.72 5.13
C GLY A 286 -13.64 -5.34 4.56
N LEU A 287 -14.62 -4.71 5.16
CA LEU A 287 -15.01 -3.33 4.86
C LEU A 287 -14.28 -2.38 5.80
N ALA A 288 -13.93 -1.19 5.30
CA ALA A 288 -13.51 -0.12 6.19
C ALA A 288 -14.69 0.31 7.08
N PRO A 289 -14.45 0.69 8.35
CA PRO A 289 -15.51 1.13 9.22
C PRO A 289 -16.16 2.41 8.69
N PRO A 290 -17.50 2.52 8.72
CA PRO A 290 -18.13 3.82 8.61
C PRO A 290 -17.77 4.65 9.84
N VAL A 291 -17.14 5.80 9.62
CA VAL A 291 -16.69 6.66 10.71
C VAL A 291 -17.61 7.86 10.85
N SER A 292 -18.14 8.06 12.06
CA SER A 292 -18.87 9.26 12.43
C SER A 292 -17.99 10.14 13.31
N VAL A 293 -17.91 11.41 12.98
CA VAL A 293 -17.14 12.42 13.71
C VAL A 293 -18.12 13.44 14.26
N ALA A 294 -18.04 13.73 15.56
CA ALA A 294 -18.88 14.73 16.22
C ALA A 294 -18.01 15.80 16.89
N LEU A 295 -18.41 17.05 16.70
CA LEU A 295 -17.75 18.23 17.24
C LEU A 295 -18.78 19.34 17.49
N GLU A 296 -18.80 19.95 18.70
CA GLU A 296 -19.71 21.04 19.07
C GLU A 296 -21.18 20.76 18.77
N GLY A 297 -21.64 19.52 19.01
CA GLY A 297 -23.03 19.12 18.78
C GLY A 297 -23.36 18.77 17.32
N GLU A 298 -22.49 19.08 16.36
CA GLU A 298 -22.62 18.64 14.97
C GLU A 298 -22.02 17.24 14.81
N SER A 299 -22.69 16.36 14.07
CA SER A 299 -22.17 15.03 13.73
C SER A 299 -22.17 14.83 12.22
N LYS A 300 -21.02 14.41 11.67
CA LYS A 300 -20.83 14.14 10.24
C LYS A 300 -20.32 12.72 10.03
N GLN A 301 -20.79 12.08 8.95
CA GLN A 301 -20.13 10.89 8.45
C GLN A 301 -18.86 11.31 7.71
N ALA A 302 -17.73 10.69 8.05
CA ALA A 302 -16.51 10.89 7.29
C ALA A 302 -16.67 10.29 5.89
N VAL A 303 -16.12 10.98 4.89
CA VAL A 303 -16.29 10.67 3.47
C VAL A 303 -14.96 10.19 2.90
N THR A 304 -14.98 9.08 2.16
CA THR A 304 -13.78 8.50 1.54
C THR A 304 -13.24 9.39 0.43
N VAL A 305 -12.02 9.91 0.61
CA VAL A 305 -11.28 10.66 -0.41
C VAL A 305 -10.31 9.77 -1.19
N THR A 306 -9.84 8.68 -0.60
CA THR A 306 -8.99 7.70 -1.27
C THR A 306 -9.33 6.30 -0.79
N SER A 307 -9.62 5.40 -1.72
CA SER A 307 -9.70 3.96 -1.47
C SER A 307 -8.34 3.32 -1.83
N LEU A 308 -7.47 3.15 -0.83
CA LEU A 308 -6.16 2.53 -1.05
C LEU A 308 -6.30 1.07 -1.49
N SER A 309 -7.36 0.40 -1.05
CA SER A 309 -7.67 -0.95 -1.49
C SER A 309 -7.97 -1.03 -2.98
N ASP A 310 -8.66 -0.05 -3.56
CA ASP A 310 -8.95 -0.03 -4.99
C ASP A 310 -7.71 0.37 -5.79
N VAL A 311 -6.93 1.34 -5.31
CA VAL A 311 -5.63 1.71 -5.87
C VAL A 311 -4.70 0.49 -5.94
N ALA A 312 -4.58 -0.29 -4.87
CA ALA A 312 -3.76 -1.49 -4.84
C ALA A 312 -4.19 -2.53 -5.89
N VAL A 313 -5.49 -2.74 -6.05
CA VAL A 313 -6.04 -3.67 -7.07
C VAL A 313 -5.70 -3.19 -8.47
N VAL A 314 -5.95 -1.92 -8.78
CA VAL A 314 -5.66 -1.34 -10.11
C VAL A 314 -4.17 -1.43 -10.45
N HIS A 315 -3.28 -1.10 -9.50
CA HIS A 315 -1.84 -1.18 -9.69
C HIS A 315 -1.35 -2.61 -9.96
N LEU A 316 -1.91 -3.59 -9.23
CA LEU A 316 -1.54 -4.99 -9.45
C LEU A 316 -2.09 -5.54 -10.75
N ASP A 317 -3.34 -5.22 -11.12
CA ASP A 317 -3.96 -5.67 -12.37
C ASP A 317 -3.20 -5.14 -13.59
N ASP A 318 -2.73 -3.90 -13.56
CA ASP A 318 -1.83 -3.35 -14.60
C ASP A 318 -0.51 -4.15 -14.67
N ARG A 319 0.08 -4.50 -13.52
CA ARG A 319 1.29 -5.34 -13.47
C ARG A 319 1.06 -6.77 -13.92
N ILE A 320 -0.13 -7.33 -13.75
CA ILE A 320 -0.42 -8.74 -14.11
C ILE A 320 -0.08 -9.01 -15.57
N GLY A 321 -0.40 -8.09 -16.47
CA GLY A 321 -0.03 -8.24 -17.90
C GLY A 321 1.47 -8.45 -18.10
N ARG A 322 2.29 -7.63 -17.43
CA ARG A 322 3.77 -7.75 -17.48
C ARG A 322 4.26 -9.01 -16.77
N LEU A 323 3.66 -9.34 -15.61
CA LEU A 323 3.99 -10.56 -14.87
C LEU A 323 3.63 -11.81 -15.65
N LEU A 324 2.48 -11.84 -16.32
CA LEU A 324 2.05 -12.95 -17.17
C LEU A 324 2.99 -13.11 -18.39
N ALA A 325 3.34 -12.02 -19.06
CA ALA A 325 4.28 -12.06 -20.17
C ALA A 325 5.64 -12.62 -19.74
N LYS A 326 6.17 -12.18 -18.58
CA LYS A 326 7.42 -12.68 -18.01
C LYS A 326 7.32 -14.15 -17.61
N GLN A 327 6.23 -14.56 -16.97
CA GLN A 327 6.02 -15.95 -16.58
C GLN A 327 5.83 -16.86 -17.77
N LEU A 328 5.09 -16.43 -18.84
CA LEU A 328 4.95 -17.16 -20.08
C LEU A 328 6.30 -17.37 -20.76
N ALA A 329 7.14 -16.34 -20.84
CA ALA A 329 8.50 -16.46 -21.35
C ALA A 329 9.33 -17.44 -20.49
N GLY A 330 9.22 -17.36 -19.16
CA GLY A 330 9.87 -18.28 -18.23
C GLY A 330 9.39 -19.72 -18.36
N VAL A 331 8.09 -19.95 -18.57
CA VAL A 331 7.52 -21.29 -18.84
C VAL A 331 8.03 -21.84 -20.17
N ALA A 332 8.08 -21.03 -21.22
CA ALA A 332 8.62 -21.46 -22.52
C ALA A 332 10.10 -21.88 -22.41
N VAL A 333 10.93 -21.11 -21.69
CA VAL A 333 12.33 -21.46 -21.43
C VAL A 333 12.44 -22.75 -20.62
N LYS A 334 11.64 -22.89 -19.56
CA LYS A 334 11.62 -24.09 -18.70
C LYS A 334 11.16 -25.34 -19.46
N ALA A 335 10.14 -25.18 -20.33
CA ALA A 335 9.69 -26.26 -21.20
C ALA A 335 10.80 -26.69 -22.19
N GLY A 336 11.54 -25.73 -22.77
CA GLY A 336 12.69 -25.99 -23.59
C GLY A 336 13.80 -26.75 -22.88
N VAL A 337 14.13 -26.32 -21.63
CA VAL A 337 15.13 -27.03 -20.80
C VAL A 337 14.63 -28.43 -20.44
N ALA A 338 13.37 -28.57 -20.02
CA ALA A 338 12.80 -29.87 -19.66
C ALA A 338 12.76 -30.83 -20.86
N ALA A 339 12.39 -30.34 -22.05
CA ALA A 339 12.44 -31.12 -23.29
C ALA A 339 13.87 -31.51 -23.64
N GLY A 340 14.84 -30.60 -23.45
CA GLY A 340 16.25 -30.88 -23.64
C GLY A 340 16.76 -31.98 -22.71
N VAL A 341 16.38 -31.94 -21.42
CA VAL A 341 16.71 -32.99 -20.44
C VAL A 341 16.05 -34.31 -20.83
N GLY A 342 14.77 -34.30 -21.19
CA GLY A 342 14.07 -35.50 -21.68
C GLY A 342 14.75 -36.13 -22.89
N ALA A 343 15.13 -35.30 -23.87
CA ALA A 343 15.83 -35.74 -25.06
C ALA A 343 17.24 -36.31 -24.78
N LEU A 344 18.00 -35.63 -23.87
CA LEU A 344 19.34 -36.07 -23.49
C LEU A 344 19.33 -37.36 -22.67
N THR A 345 18.34 -37.51 -21.80
CA THR A 345 18.20 -38.69 -20.90
C THR A 345 17.36 -39.80 -21.54
N LYS A 346 16.69 -39.54 -22.67
CA LYS A 346 15.71 -40.42 -23.29
C LYS A 346 14.60 -40.87 -22.33
N SER A 347 14.22 -39.97 -21.44
CA SER A 347 13.20 -40.21 -20.41
C SER A 347 12.23 -39.02 -20.33
N ASP A 348 11.01 -39.23 -20.80
CA ASP A 348 9.93 -38.22 -20.71
C ASP A 348 9.58 -37.90 -19.27
N GLU A 349 9.69 -38.88 -18.36
CA GLU A 349 9.42 -38.69 -16.94
C GLU A 349 10.39 -37.68 -16.30
N LEU A 350 11.68 -37.74 -16.64
CA LEU A 350 12.69 -36.76 -16.17
C LEU A 350 12.46 -35.39 -16.78
N GLY A 351 12.01 -35.29 -18.00
CA GLY A 351 11.61 -34.04 -18.64
C GLY A 351 10.43 -33.39 -17.90
N VAL A 352 9.37 -34.15 -17.63
CA VAL A 352 8.21 -33.69 -16.88
C VAL A 352 8.59 -33.29 -15.45
N LEU A 353 9.40 -34.07 -14.76
CA LEU A 353 9.85 -33.74 -13.39
C LEU A 353 10.68 -32.45 -13.39
N THR A 354 11.59 -32.28 -14.35
CA THR A 354 12.38 -31.03 -14.51
C THR A 354 11.48 -29.84 -14.74
N PHE A 355 10.47 -29.95 -15.62
CA PHE A 355 9.50 -28.89 -15.88
C PHE A 355 8.73 -28.52 -14.61
N LEU A 356 8.22 -29.52 -13.86
CA LEU A 356 7.48 -29.30 -12.60
C LEU A 356 8.36 -28.62 -11.53
N VAL A 357 9.62 -29.04 -11.38
CA VAL A 357 10.56 -28.41 -10.43
C VAL A 357 10.84 -26.97 -10.82
N LEU A 358 11.15 -26.70 -12.08
CA LEU A 358 11.41 -25.34 -12.57
C LEU A 358 10.18 -24.43 -12.45
N ASN A 359 8.99 -25.00 -12.63
CA ASN A 359 7.74 -24.24 -12.47
C ASN A 359 7.39 -23.98 -10.99
N ALA A 360 7.62 -24.95 -10.10
CA ALA A 360 7.42 -24.78 -8.65
C ALA A 360 8.33 -23.70 -8.04
N MET A 361 9.50 -23.45 -8.65
CA MET A 361 10.41 -22.38 -8.23
C MET A 361 9.90 -20.97 -8.55
N ASN A 362 8.80 -20.83 -9.27
CA ASN A 362 8.26 -19.56 -9.74
C ASN A 362 7.02 -19.12 -8.95
N ALA A 363 7.02 -19.35 -7.64
CA ALA A 363 5.91 -18.93 -6.79
C ALA A 363 5.80 -17.39 -6.73
N PRO A 364 4.58 -16.84 -6.84
CA PRO A 364 4.37 -15.39 -6.79
C PRO A 364 4.74 -14.81 -5.42
N ASP A 365 5.23 -13.58 -5.39
CA ASP A 365 5.47 -12.83 -4.14
C ASP A 365 4.15 -12.36 -3.56
N LEU A 366 3.81 -12.87 -2.38
CA LEU A 366 2.58 -12.52 -1.65
C LEU A 366 2.84 -11.51 -0.52
N ARG A 367 4.07 -11.03 -0.37
CA ARG A 367 4.39 -9.97 0.58
C ARG A 367 3.71 -8.67 0.16
N SER A 368 3.22 -7.90 1.13
CA SER A 368 2.66 -6.56 0.97
C SER A 368 2.65 -5.84 2.32
N TRP A 369 2.53 -4.54 2.29
CA TRP A 369 2.46 -3.69 3.50
C TRP A 369 1.08 -3.77 4.14
N LEU A 370 0.89 -4.73 5.03
CA LEU A 370 -0.41 -5.10 5.59
C LEU A 370 -0.91 -4.18 6.71
N SER A 371 -0.09 -3.32 7.26
CA SER A 371 -0.48 -2.34 8.29
C SER A 371 -1.10 -1.05 7.72
N LEU A 372 -1.03 -0.82 6.40
CA LEU A 372 -1.68 0.32 5.75
C LEU A 372 -3.20 0.34 5.95
N PRO A 373 -3.86 1.51 5.89
CA PRO A 373 -5.31 1.61 5.88
C PRO A 373 -5.93 1.07 4.58
N ALA A 374 -7.22 0.72 4.65
CA ALA A 374 -8.00 0.39 3.45
C ALA A 374 -8.35 1.65 2.67
N GLU A 375 -8.64 2.74 3.39
CA GLU A 375 -9.05 4.02 2.82
C GLU A 375 -8.76 5.19 3.76
N PHE A 376 -8.73 6.38 3.17
CA PHE A 376 -8.70 7.65 3.87
C PHE A 376 -10.07 8.30 3.80
N GLN A 377 -10.67 8.53 4.97
CA GLN A 377 -11.94 9.24 5.11
C GLN A 377 -11.68 10.61 5.73
N VAL A 378 -12.47 11.61 5.37
CA VAL A 378 -12.36 12.97 5.92
C VAL A 378 -13.69 13.50 6.42
N ALA A 379 -13.64 14.27 7.50
CA ALA A 379 -14.74 15.10 7.95
C ALA A 379 -14.22 16.51 8.23
N ARG A 380 -14.96 17.54 7.79
CA ARG A 380 -14.58 18.95 7.95
C ARG A 380 -15.62 19.69 8.76
N PHE A 381 -15.16 20.45 9.76
CA PHE A 381 -15.99 21.24 10.65
C PHE A 381 -15.56 22.70 10.64
N ARG A 382 -16.53 23.57 10.86
CA ARG A 382 -16.32 24.99 11.17
C ARG A 382 -16.76 25.20 12.59
N VAL A 383 -15.87 25.72 13.41
CA VAL A 383 -16.13 25.91 14.84
C VAL A 383 -15.50 27.23 15.30
N PRO A 384 -16.00 27.84 16.38
CA PRO A 384 -15.30 28.93 17.05
C PRO A 384 -13.85 28.54 17.36
N ALA A 385 -12.95 29.53 17.36
CA ALA A 385 -11.57 29.28 17.79
C ALA A 385 -11.54 28.95 19.26
N GLY A 386 -10.68 28.00 19.66
CA GLY A 386 -10.54 27.55 21.06
C GLY A 386 -10.30 26.07 21.18
N SER A 387 -10.36 25.61 22.43
CA SER A 387 -10.17 24.18 22.75
C SER A 387 -11.48 23.42 22.61
N HIS A 388 -11.44 22.31 21.89
CA HIS A 388 -12.58 21.45 21.60
C HIS A 388 -12.26 19.99 21.87
N THR A 389 -13.29 19.15 21.91
CA THR A 389 -13.16 17.70 21.98
C THR A 389 -13.87 17.06 20.78
N VAL A 390 -13.08 16.45 19.92
CA VAL A 390 -13.57 15.65 18.78
C VAL A 390 -13.94 14.27 19.28
N ARG A 391 -15.16 13.82 19.00
CA ARG A 391 -15.59 12.43 19.22
C ARG A 391 -15.60 11.68 17.92
N VAL A 392 -14.92 10.54 17.88
CA VAL A 392 -14.87 9.69 16.68
C VAL A 392 -15.43 8.33 17.00
N MET A 393 -16.45 7.92 16.26
CA MET A 393 -17.15 6.66 16.43
C MET A 393 -16.93 5.77 15.20
N ALA A 394 -16.43 4.56 15.44
CA ALA A 394 -16.27 3.52 14.42
C ALA A 394 -16.61 2.15 15.03
N TRP A 395 -17.41 1.34 14.35
CA TRP A 395 -17.84 0.02 14.85
C TRP A 395 -18.41 0.02 16.28
N GLY A 396 -19.08 1.08 16.68
CA GLY A 396 -19.65 1.23 18.04
C GLY A 396 -18.64 1.60 19.12
N GLN A 397 -17.37 1.77 18.79
CA GLN A 397 -16.35 2.31 19.70
C GLN A 397 -16.25 3.83 19.52
N THR A 398 -16.23 4.55 20.62
CA THR A 398 -16.07 6.00 20.63
C THR A 398 -14.74 6.37 21.30
N THR A 399 -14.01 7.28 20.67
CA THR A 399 -12.82 7.91 21.25
C THR A 399 -12.97 9.41 21.26
N GLU A 400 -12.29 10.07 22.20
CA GLU A 400 -12.29 11.52 22.34
C GLU A 400 -10.87 12.06 22.17
N HIS A 401 -10.75 13.14 21.42
CA HIS A 401 -9.47 13.75 21.08
C HIS A 401 -9.56 15.26 21.32
N PRO A 402 -8.74 15.80 22.25
CA PRO A 402 -8.65 17.24 22.45
C PRO A 402 -7.94 17.88 21.25
N VAL A 403 -8.46 19.00 20.78
CA VAL A 403 -7.89 19.78 19.67
C VAL A 403 -7.98 21.27 19.98
N GLU A 404 -7.04 22.03 19.42
CA GLU A 404 -7.03 23.50 19.49
C GLU A 404 -7.29 24.06 18.10
N VAL A 405 -8.35 24.83 17.92
CA VAL A 405 -8.70 25.47 16.66
C VAL A 405 -8.32 26.95 16.75
N LYS A 406 -7.48 27.41 15.82
CA LYS A 406 -7.03 28.80 15.75
C LYS A 406 -7.91 29.62 14.83
N PRO A 407 -8.15 30.92 15.12
CA PRO A 407 -9.00 31.78 14.30
C PRO A 407 -8.43 31.95 12.89
N GLY A 408 -9.28 31.77 11.89
CA GLY A 408 -8.91 31.88 10.47
C GLY A 408 -7.93 30.84 9.96
N ARG A 409 -7.67 29.77 10.73
CA ARG A 409 -6.76 28.66 10.38
C ARG A 409 -7.53 27.38 10.10
N VAL A 410 -6.85 26.45 9.42
CA VAL A 410 -7.35 25.09 9.18
C VAL A 410 -6.48 24.12 9.96
N GLY A 411 -7.01 23.60 11.08
CA GLY A 411 -6.35 22.54 11.83
C GLY A 411 -6.57 21.18 11.18
N LEU A 412 -5.66 20.25 11.43
CA LEU A 412 -5.75 18.86 10.99
C LEU A 412 -5.61 17.93 12.19
N LEU A 413 -6.36 16.84 12.19
CA LEU A 413 -6.28 15.75 13.16
C LEU A 413 -6.25 14.43 12.40
N VAL A 414 -5.20 13.63 12.59
CA VAL A 414 -5.03 12.33 11.95
C VAL A 414 -5.30 11.21 12.93
N LEU A 415 -6.15 10.25 12.55
CA LEU A 415 -6.59 9.17 13.43
C LEU A 415 -6.61 7.83 12.68
N ARG A 416 -6.19 6.77 13.37
CA ARG A 416 -6.26 5.40 12.85
C ARG A 416 -7.48 4.66 13.40
N ARG A 417 -8.27 3.97 12.53
CA ARG A 417 -9.43 3.13 12.91
C ARG A 417 -9.44 1.83 12.12
N TYR A 418 -9.60 0.70 12.83
CA TYR A 418 -9.58 -0.66 12.24
C TYR A 418 -10.97 -1.23 12.02
#